data_4956ce6381a13aacf38675f27c21c26e
#
_entry.id   4956ce6381a13aacf38675f27c21c26e
#
_cell.length_a   1.000
_cell.length_b   1.000
_cell.length_c   1.000
_cell.angle_alpha   90.00
_cell.angle_beta   90.00
_cell.angle_gamma   90.00
#
_symmetry.space_group_name_H-M   'P 1'
#
loop_
_entity.id
_entity.type
_entity.pdbx_description
1 polymer ?
#
loop_
_entity_poly.entity_id
_entity_poly.type
_entity_poly.pdbx_seq_one_letter_code
_entity_poly.pdbx_strand_id
1 'polypeptide(L)'
;MAVNGKKVIICAALAGPATMKTQNPAVPYTPREFAEEASRCFQAGAAMVHVHARDDSGMPTHEIDRIRATHDAIKERTPELIVNLTSAVGFGKTPEQRLAQIVAVKPEMASLNTNSMNFSMIDRSSGAILADFVFENTFTMLQEFGKAMEGAGIKPEIECYDMGGIDNTLLIGRQGIFSRPMVFNFVWGVAGGQKFRPEAFASMVHALPEGSLFTACGIGLEQFPAITMSCLMGGHMRVGLEDNIRVPGGALAKGSFEQVECAVRLAALLDREPATPDEARELMGIGR
;
A
#
# COMPACT_ATOMS: atom_id res chain seq x y z
N MET A 1 -24.42 8.84 -7.83
CA MET A 1 -23.87 7.86 -6.89
C MET A 1 -23.72 8.55 -5.54
N ALA A 2 -24.39 8.09 -4.50
CA ALA A 2 -24.13 8.61 -3.16
C ALA A 2 -22.71 8.21 -2.78
N VAL A 3 -21.89 9.14 -2.33
CA VAL A 3 -20.54 8.85 -1.79
C VAL A 3 -20.76 7.95 -0.57
N ASN A 4 -20.49 6.66 -0.70
CA ASN A 4 -20.70 5.69 0.36
C ASN A 4 -19.69 5.94 1.49
N GLY A 5 -20.19 6.54 2.56
CA GLY A 5 -19.49 6.72 3.83
C GLY A 5 -18.74 8.05 3.96
N LYS A 6 -18.96 8.72 5.10
CA LYS A 6 -18.22 9.93 5.48
C LYS A 6 -16.75 9.65 5.78
N LYS A 7 -16.41 8.42 6.20
CA LYS A 7 -15.07 8.05 6.64
C LYS A 7 -14.17 7.62 5.48
N VAL A 8 -12.93 8.09 5.49
CA VAL A 8 -11.89 7.72 4.53
C VAL A 8 -10.66 7.19 5.26
N ILE A 9 -10.26 5.96 4.93
CA ILE A 9 -9.02 5.39 5.44
C ILE A 9 -7.86 6.05 4.71
N ILE A 10 -6.89 6.57 5.45
CA ILE A 10 -5.64 7.10 4.91
C ILE A 10 -4.51 6.16 5.33
N CYS A 11 -3.85 5.58 4.32
CA CYS A 11 -2.66 4.76 4.47
C CYS A 11 -1.41 5.60 4.19
N ALA A 12 -0.42 5.55 5.07
CA ALA A 12 0.89 6.15 4.82
C ALA A 12 1.92 5.09 4.44
N ALA A 13 2.38 5.09 3.18
CA ALA A 13 3.45 4.22 2.68
C ALA A 13 4.81 4.86 3.00
N LEU A 14 5.49 4.36 4.04
CA LEU A 14 6.61 5.07 4.67
C LEU A 14 7.90 4.99 3.85
N ALA A 15 8.22 3.80 3.35
CA ALA A 15 9.37 3.57 2.48
C ALA A 15 9.13 2.32 1.63
N GLY A 16 9.26 2.45 0.33
CA GLY A 16 9.16 1.37 -0.65
C GLY A 16 10.53 0.79 -1.02
N PRO A 17 10.61 -0.07 -2.02
CA PRO A 17 11.88 -0.72 -2.37
C PRO A 17 12.89 0.22 -3.04
N ALA A 18 12.46 1.35 -3.60
CA ALA A 18 13.27 2.16 -4.51
C ALA A 18 13.64 3.55 -4.00
N THR A 19 12.87 4.12 -3.06
CA THR A 19 13.11 5.49 -2.58
C THR A 19 14.22 5.50 -1.55
N MET A 20 15.22 6.36 -1.72
CA MET A 20 16.43 6.42 -0.90
C MET A 20 16.57 7.78 -0.18
N LYS A 21 17.33 7.82 0.94
CA LYS A 21 17.66 9.07 1.65
C LYS A 21 18.38 10.09 0.80
N THR A 22 19.07 9.66 -0.25
CA THR A 22 19.69 10.55 -1.25
C THR A 22 18.68 11.33 -2.08
N GLN A 23 17.46 10.80 -2.23
CA GLN A 23 16.36 11.43 -2.95
C GLN A 23 15.49 12.28 -2.02
N ASN A 24 15.25 11.79 -0.80
CA ASN A 24 14.59 12.52 0.28
C ASN A 24 15.14 12.03 1.64
N PRO A 25 15.80 12.90 2.43
CA PRO A 25 16.44 12.50 3.70
C PRO A 25 15.47 12.02 4.77
N ALA A 26 14.17 12.26 4.61
CA ALA A 26 13.13 11.82 5.55
C ALA A 26 12.71 10.34 5.37
N VAL A 27 13.21 9.64 4.35
CA VAL A 27 12.93 8.20 4.14
C VAL A 27 13.48 7.39 5.32
N PRO A 28 12.63 6.64 6.05
CA PRO A 28 13.09 5.85 7.20
C PRO A 28 13.87 4.60 6.76
N TYR A 29 14.96 4.28 7.47
CA TYR A 29 15.76 3.07 7.27
C TYR A 29 15.77 2.18 8.52
N THR A 30 15.85 2.77 9.72
CA THR A 30 15.91 2.01 10.97
C THR A 30 14.53 1.79 11.59
N PRO A 31 14.33 0.72 12.39
CA PRO A 31 13.07 0.52 13.12
C PRO A 31 12.61 1.75 13.91
N ARG A 32 13.56 2.47 14.53
CA ARG A 32 13.27 3.72 15.25
C ARG A 32 12.74 4.81 14.31
N GLU A 33 13.39 5.03 13.16
CA GLU A 33 12.94 6.03 12.18
C GLU A 33 11.55 5.68 11.62
N PHE A 34 11.28 4.39 11.38
CA PHE A 34 9.94 3.92 10.98
C PHE A 34 8.90 4.21 12.07
N ALA A 35 9.20 3.93 13.33
CA ALA A 35 8.31 4.21 14.45
C ALA A 35 8.03 5.70 14.63
N GLU A 36 9.08 6.55 14.50
CA GLU A 36 8.95 8.00 14.58
C GLU A 36 8.07 8.55 13.45
N GLU A 37 8.29 8.11 12.22
CA GLU A 37 7.51 8.56 11.06
C GLU A 37 6.07 8.03 11.09
N ALA A 38 5.87 6.76 11.48
CA ALA A 38 4.54 6.17 11.67
C ALA A 38 3.71 6.96 12.70
N SER A 39 4.32 7.33 13.82
CA SER A 39 3.67 8.15 14.86
C SER A 39 3.28 9.53 14.34
N ARG A 40 4.13 10.19 13.53
CA ARG A 40 3.81 11.48 12.89
C ARG A 40 2.66 11.34 11.89
N CYS A 41 2.64 10.25 11.11
CA CYS A 41 1.55 9.95 10.18
C CYS A 41 0.23 9.72 10.93
N PHE A 42 0.25 8.99 12.05
CA PHE A 42 -0.92 8.79 12.89
C PHE A 42 -1.46 10.13 13.43
N GLN A 43 -0.59 10.99 13.98
CA GLN A 43 -0.97 12.32 14.46
C GLN A 43 -1.53 13.21 13.33
N ALA A 44 -1.09 13.00 12.09
CA ALA A 44 -1.59 13.71 10.92
C ALA A 44 -2.95 13.16 10.40
N GLY A 45 -3.41 11.99 10.88
CA GLY A 45 -4.70 11.39 10.54
C GLY A 45 -4.63 10.10 9.73
N ALA A 46 -3.47 9.43 9.64
CA ALA A 46 -3.37 8.10 9.05
C ALA A 46 -3.95 7.04 9.98
N ALA A 47 -4.76 6.11 9.45
CA ALA A 47 -5.27 4.96 10.18
C ALA A 47 -4.34 3.74 10.07
N MET A 48 -3.51 3.71 9.05
CA MET A 48 -2.61 2.60 8.77
C MET A 48 -1.32 3.07 8.10
N VAL A 49 -0.28 2.24 8.22
CA VAL A 49 0.98 2.42 7.49
C VAL A 49 1.31 1.19 6.66
N HIS A 50 1.87 1.41 5.47
CA HIS A 50 2.47 0.36 4.65
C HIS A 50 3.99 0.40 4.79
N VAL A 51 4.61 -0.77 4.96
CA VAL A 51 6.01 -0.88 5.38
C VAL A 51 6.79 -1.88 4.53
N HIS A 52 7.88 -1.39 3.95
CA HIS A 52 9.01 -2.18 3.47
C HIS A 52 10.18 -1.99 4.45
N ALA A 53 10.48 -2.99 5.27
CA ALA A 53 11.62 -2.90 6.17
C ALA A 53 12.94 -2.79 5.38
N ARG A 54 13.90 -2.07 5.94
CA ARG A 54 15.19 -1.77 5.34
C ARG A 54 16.33 -2.32 6.20
N ASP A 55 17.41 -2.73 5.56
CA ASP A 55 18.67 -3.01 6.25
C ASP A 55 19.40 -1.71 6.63
N ASP A 56 20.59 -1.83 7.24
CA ASP A 56 21.38 -0.68 7.68
C ASP A 56 21.96 0.14 6.52
N SER A 57 22.05 -0.44 5.32
CA SER A 57 22.45 0.26 4.10
C SER A 57 21.28 1.00 3.44
N GLY A 58 20.06 0.77 3.93
CA GLY A 58 18.83 1.31 3.38
C GLY A 58 18.23 0.50 2.23
N MET A 59 18.71 -0.72 1.99
CA MET A 59 18.13 -1.61 0.98
C MET A 59 16.94 -2.39 1.57
N PRO A 60 15.91 -2.73 0.75
CA PRO A 60 14.82 -3.59 1.19
C PRO A 60 15.36 -4.92 1.71
N THR A 61 14.82 -5.40 2.83
CA THR A 61 15.25 -6.66 3.43
C THR A 61 14.10 -7.65 3.57
N HIS A 62 14.44 -8.95 3.52
CA HIS A 62 13.55 -10.06 3.80
C HIS A 62 13.90 -10.77 5.13
N GLU A 63 14.86 -10.21 5.87
CA GLU A 63 15.28 -10.74 7.17
C GLU A 63 14.15 -10.57 8.20
N ILE A 64 13.62 -11.70 8.67
CA ILE A 64 12.43 -11.74 9.54
C ILE A 64 12.66 -10.94 10.82
N ASP A 65 13.83 -11.04 11.45
CA ASP A 65 14.13 -10.32 12.68
C ASP A 65 14.13 -8.79 12.47
N ARG A 66 14.64 -8.32 11.33
CA ARG A 66 14.62 -6.89 11.00
C ARG A 66 13.20 -6.38 10.73
N ILE A 67 12.40 -7.19 10.02
CA ILE A 67 11.00 -6.85 9.73
C ILE A 67 10.19 -6.85 11.03
N ARG A 68 10.38 -7.85 11.89
CA ARG A 68 9.77 -7.91 13.22
C ARG A 68 10.16 -6.71 14.08
N ALA A 69 11.45 -6.39 14.16
CA ALA A 69 11.93 -5.22 14.93
C ALA A 69 11.30 -3.92 14.42
N THR A 70 11.10 -3.78 13.10
CA THR A 70 10.44 -2.60 12.52
C THR A 70 8.95 -2.56 12.87
N HIS A 71 8.24 -3.68 12.72
CA HIS A 71 6.84 -3.83 13.11
C HIS A 71 6.64 -3.52 14.60
N ASP A 72 7.42 -4.14 15.47
CA ASP A 72 7.26 -4.03 16.92
C ASP A 72 7.58 -2.61 17.42
N ALA A 73 8.61 -1.96 16.84
CA ALA A 73 8.92 -0.56 17.16
C ALA A 73 7.77 0.40 16.79
N ILE A 74 7.08 0.16 15.66
CA ILE A 74 5.88 0.92 15.28
C ILE A 74 4.76 0.67 16.30
N LYS A 75 4.48 -0.59 16.63
CA LYS A 75 3.39 -0.96 17.55
C LYS A 75 3.66 -0.55 19.00
N GLU A 76 4.92 -0.55 19.44
CA GLU A 76 5.31 -0.04 20.77
C GLU A 76 5.05 1.46 20.89
N ARG A 77 5.38 2.23 19.83
CA ARG A 77 5.23 3.69 19.84
C ARG A 77 3.80 4.16 19.56
N THR A 78 3.08 3.43 18.71
CA THR A 78 1.72 3.77 18.26
C THR A 78 0.89 2.50 18.15
N PRO A 79 0.45 1.93 19.29
CA PRO A 79 -0.22 0.61 19.33
C PRO A 79 -1.53 0.57 18.56
N GLU A 80 -2.20 1.70 18.39
CA GLU A 80 -3.48 1.80 17.69
C GLU A 80 -3.32 1.59 16.18
N LEU A 81 -2.18 2.01 15.61
CA LEU A 81 -1.97 2.09 14.18
C LEU A 81 -1.94 0.71 13.53
N ILE A 82 -2.67 0.54 12.43
CA ILE A 82 -2.66 -0.68 11.64
C ILE A 82 -1.34 -0.75 10.86
N VAL A 83 -0.65 -1.91 10.95
CA VAL A 83 0.56 -2.15 10.16
C VAL A 83 0.25 -3.11 9.03
N ASN A 84 0.48 -2.66 7.80
CA ASN A 84 0.38 -3.43 6.57
C ASN A 84 1.79 -3.73 6.06
N LEU A 85 2.24 -4.97 6.14
CA LEU A 85 3.56 -5.38 5.64
C LEU A 85 3.50 -5.76 4.16
N THR A 86 4.53 -5.35 3.43
CA THR A 86 4.68 -5.76 2.03
C THR A 86 4.94 -7.26 1.89
N SER A 87 4.38 -7.89 0.86
CA SER A 87 4.84 -9.20 0.37
C SER A 87 5.90 -9.10 -0.74
N ALA A 88 6.25 -7.88 -1.17
CA ALA A 88 7.26 -7.59 -2.18
C ALA A 88 8.60 -7.19 -1.52
N VAL A 89 9.29 -8.14 -0.92
CA VAL A 89 10.47 -7.94 -0.04
C VAL A 89 11.81 -7.81 -0.78
N GLY A 90 11.81 -7.33 -2.01
CA GLY A 90 13.02 -7.11 -2.81
C GLY A 90 13.11 -8.02 -4.03
N PHE A 91 14.09 -7.75 -4.87
CA PHE A 91 14.27 -8.43 -6.16
C PHE A 91 14.81 -9.86 -5.99
N GLY A 92 14.36 -10.78 -6.87
CA GLY A 92 14.88 -12.15 -6.93
C GLY A 92 14.54 -13.03 -5.72
N LYS A 93 13.55 -12.65 -4.92
CA LYS A 93 13.09 -13.45 -3.78
C LYS A 93 12.09 -14.51 -4.22
N THR A 94 12.24 -15.72 -3.65
CA THR A 94 11.32 -16.82 -3.93
C THR A 94 9.94 -16.55 -3.30
N PRO A 95 8.84 -17.19 -3.79
CA PRO A 95 7.53 -17.08 -3.16
C PRO A 95 7.56 -17.41 -1.66
N GLU A 96 8.31 -18.43 -1.26
CA GLU A 96 8.45 -18.84 0.14
C GLU A 96 9.09 -17.74 0.99
N GLN A 97 10.16 -17.08 0.48
CA GLN A 97 10.81 -15.95 1.17
C GLN A 97 9.87 -14.75 1.29
N ARG A 98 9.06 -14.49 0.27
CA ARG A 98 8.08 -13.40 0.27
C ARG A 98 6.95 -13.64 1.29
N LEU A 99 6.52 -14.89 1.48
CA LEU A 99 5.46 -15.26 2.39
C LEU A 99 5.96 -15.47 3.83
N ALA A 100 7.15 -16.04 4.01
CA ALA A 100 7.67 -16.46 5.32
C ALA A 100 7.65 -15.33 6.35
N GLN A 101 8.05 -14.11 5.97
CA GLN A 101 8.08 -12.97 6.87
C GLN A 101 6.67 -12.52 7.30
N ILE A 102 5.68 -12.61 6.41
CA ILE A 102 4.28 -12.27 6.71
C ILE A 102 3.72 -13.22 7.77
N VAL A 103 3.89 -14.52 7.54
CA VAL A 103 3.40 -15.56 8.48
C VAL A 103 4.13 -15.55 9.82
N ALA A 104 5.43 -15.21 9.81
CA ALA A 104 6.24 -15.16 11.03
C ALA A 104 5.93 -13.93 11.89
N VAL A 105 5.73 -12.75 11.28
CA VAL A 105 5.45 -11.50 12.02
C VAL A 105 3.98 -11.38 12.41
N LYS A 106 3.07 -11.86 11.55
CA LYS A 106 1.60 -11.79 11.71
C LYS A 106 1.09 -10.36 11.92
N PRO A 107 1.33 -9.46 10.94
CA PRO A 107 0.75 -8.13 10.99
C PRO A 107 -0.77 -8.21 10.85
N GLU A 108 -1.48 -7.11 11.12
CA GLU A 108 -2.94 -7.04 10.91
C GLU A 108 -3.30 -7.12 9.41
N MET A 109 -2.43 -6.59 8.54
CA MET A 109 -2.59 -6.61 7.08
C MET A 109 -1.28 -6.93 6.38
N ALA A 110 -1.39 -7.48 5.17
CA ALA A 110 -0.25 -7.62 4.27
C ALA A 110 -0.67 -7.46 2.81
N SER A 111 0.22 -6.91 1.97
CA SER A 111 -0.10 -6.76 0.55
C SER A 111 -0.07 -8.10 -0.19
N LEU A 112 -1.04 -8.28 -1.08
CA LEU A 112 -1.16 -9.42 -2.01
C LEU A 112 -1.18 -8.88 -3.44
N ASN A 113 -0.06 -9.00 -4.14
CA ASN A 113 0.06 -8.54 -5.53
C ASN A 113 -0.58 -9.53 -6.49
N THR A 114 -1.45 -9.06 -7.39
CA THR A 114 -2.33 -9.93 -8.21
C THR A 114 -1.96 -10.00 -9.68
N ASN A 115 -1.00 -9.18 -10.13
CA ASN A 115 -0.53 -9.17 -11.51
C ASN A 115 0.88 -9.72 -11.64
N SER A 116 1.11 -10.67 -12.57
CA SER A 116 2.44 -10.89 -13.13
C SER A 116 2.65 -9.88 -14.26
N MET A 117 3.69 -9.06 -14.15
CA MET A 117 3.90 -7.94 -15.07
C MET A 117 5.38 -7.60 -15.21
N ASN A 118 5.74 -6.92 -16.30
CA ASN A 118 7.04 -6.27 -16.36
C ASN A 118 7.14 -5.25 -15.22
N PHE A 119 8.32 -5.18 -14.60
CA PHE A 119 8.60 -4.18 -13.59
C PHE A 119 9.98 -3.58 -13.86
N SER A 120 10.06 -2.27 -13.92
CA SER A 120 11.31 -1.60 -14.28
C SER A 120 11.53 -0.36 -13.43
N MET A 121 12.79 -0.13 -13.10
CA MET A 121 13.24 1.17 -12.59
C MET A 121 13.72 2.00 -13.79
N ILE A 122 13.06 3.13 -14.02
CA ILE A 122 13.35 4.01 -15.15
C ILE A 122 13.86 5.37 -14.64
N ASP A 123 14.96 5.84 -15.20
CA ASP A 123 15.33 7.23 -15.08
C ASP A 123 14.32 8.07 -15.87
N ARG A 124 13.48 8.81 -15.15
CA ARG A 124 12.39 9.59 -15.74
C ARG A 124 12.87 10.76 -16.62
N SER A 125 14.11 11.19 -16.43
CA SER A 125 14.68 12.30 -17.22
C SER A 125 15.17 11.87 -18.59
N SER A 126 15.80 10.70 -18.67
CA SER A 126 16.38 10.14 -19.89
C SER A 126 15.55 9.03 -20.55
N GLY A 127 14.61 8.42 -19.79
CA GLY A 127 13.91 7.22 -20.21
C GLY A 127 14.76 5.94 -20.13
N ALA A 128 15.99 6.01 -19.57
CA ALA A 128 16.88 4.87 -19.47
C ALA A 128 16.33 3.84 -18.47
N ILE A 129 16.38 2.56 -18.86
CA ILE A 129 16.05 1.44 -18.00
C ILE A 129 17.23 1.16 -17.07
N LEU A 130 17.04 1.35 -15.76
CA LEU A 130 18.06 1.14 -14.73
C LEU A 130 17.99 -0.28 -14.16
N ALA A 131 16.82 -0.88 -14.12
CA ALA A 131 16.59 -2.27 -13.75
C ALA A 131 15.35 -2.79 -14.46
N ASP A 132 15.37 -4.06 -14.87
CA ASP A 132 14.29 -4.71 -15.62
C ASP A 132 14.15 -6.16 -15.16
N PHE A 133 12.90 -6.55 -14.82
CA PHE A 133 12.56 -7.90 -14.41
C PHE A 133 11.04 -8.15 -14.55
N VAL A 134 10.64 -9.41 -14.48
CA VAL A 134 9.23 -9.78 -14.36
C VAL A 134 8.86 -9.87 -12.88
N PHE A 135 7.90 -9.05 -12.46
CA PHE A 135 7.29 -9.17 -11.14
C PHE A 135 6.28 -10.30 -11.18
N GLU A 136 6.69 -11.46 -10.71
CA GLU A 136 5.94 -12.69 -10.80
C GLU A 136 4.93 -12.83 -9.66
N ASN A 137 3.65 -13.06 -10.02
CA ASN A 137 2.54 -13.34 -9.11
C ASN A 137 1.59 -14.30 -9.84
N THR A 138 1.96 -15.58 -9.89
CA THR A 138 1.17 -16.62 -10.57
C THR A 138 -0.11 -16.97 -9.82
N PHE A 139 -1.07 -17.62 -10.44
CA PHE A 139 -2.28 -18.08 -9.77
C PHE A 139 -2.00 -18.99 -8.57
N THR A 140 -0.98 -19.84 -8.67
CA THR A 140 -0.56 -20.69 -7.55
C THR A 140 -0.09 -19.82 -6.37
N MET A 141 0.77 -18.83 -6.62
CA MET A 141 1.23 -17.89 -5.59
C MET A 141 0.08 -17.12 -4.95
N LEU A 142 -0.86 -16.63 -5.76
CA LEU A 142 -2.01 -15.91 -5.23
C LEU A 142 -2.85 -16.80 -4.29
N GLN A 143 -3.06 -18.08 -4.67
CA GLN A 143 -3.79 -19.03 -3.85
C GLN A 143 -3.05 -19.34 -2.54
N GLU A 144 -1.75 -19.59 -2.61
CA GLU A 144 -0.92 -19.91 -1.46
C GLU A 144 -0.84 -18.73 -0.48
N PHE A 145 -0.56 -17.52 -1.01
CA PHE A 145 -0.47 -16.32 -0.19
C PHE A 145 -1.81 -15.95 0.44
N GLY A 146 -2.88 -15.97 -0.36
CA GLY A 146 -4.23 -15.70 0.14
C GLY A 146 -4.64 -16.67 1.24
N LYS A 147 -4.46 -17.98 1.05
CA LYS A 147 -4.76 -19.00 2.06
C LYS A 147 -3.91 -18.84 3.33
N ALA A 148 -2.62 -18.56 3.17
CA ALA A 148 -1.70 -18.40 4.31
C ALA A 148 -2.03 -17.14 5.12
N MET A 149 -2.31 -16.02 4.47
CA MET A 149 -2.71 -14.78 5.14
C MET A 149 -4.04 -14.96 5.89
N GLU A 150 -5.09 -15.40 5.21
CA GLU A 150 -6.41 -15.61 5.81
C GLU A 150 -6.36 -16.66 6.93
N GLY A 151 -5.63 -17.77 6.73
CA GLY A 151 -5.43 -18.80 7.75
C GLY A 151 -4.66 -18.33 8.99
N ALA A 152 -3.84 -17.29 8.85
CA ALA A 152 -3.12 -16.66 9.95
C ALA A 152 -3.89 -15.48 10.60
N GLY A 153 -5.09 -15.15 10.08
CA GLY A 153 -5.89 -14.01 10.54
C GLY A 153 -5.36 -12.66 10.04
N ILE A 154 -4.58 -12.66 8.95
CA ILE A 154 -3.99 -11.47 8.33
C ILE A 154 -4.89 -11.05 7.18
N LYS A 155 -5.34 -9.78 7.17
CA LYS A 155 -6.18 -9.24 6.10
C LYS A 155 -5.35 -8.96 4.85
N PRO A 156 -5.63 -9.59 3.69
CA PRO A 156 -4.95 -9.25 2.44
C PRO A 156 -5.37 -7.85 1.94
N GLU A 157 -4.39 -7.00 1.63
CA GLU A 157 -4.56 -5.83 0.76
C GLU A 157 -4.29 -6.27 -0.68
N ILE A 158 -5.33 -6.31 -1.50
CA ILE A 158 -5.29 -6.84 -2.86
C ILE A 158 -4.79 -5.76 -3.82
N GLU A 159 -3.50 -5.78 -4.14
CA GLU A 159 -2.87 -4.79 -5.02
C GLU A 159 -3.09 -5.15 -6.50
N CYS A 160 -3.79 -4.26 -7.22
CA CYS A 160 -4.10 -4.41 -8.64
C CYS A 160 -3.46 -3.27 -9.44
N TYR A 161 -2.70 -3.62 -10.48
CA TYR A 161 -2.01 -2.70 -11.37
C TYR A 161 -2.79 -2.38 -12.64
N ASP A 162 -3.83 -3.16 -12.91
CA ASP A 162 -4.77 -3.02 -14.02
C ASP A 162 -6.02 -3.89 -13.77
N MET A 163 -6.92 -3.93 -14.75
CA MET A 163 -8.15 -4.73 -14.71
C MET A 163 -7.87 -6.23 -14.54
N GLY A 164 -6.78 -6.74 -15.16
CA GLY A 164 -6.42 -8.16 -15.06
C GLY A 164 -6.13 -8.61 -13.63
N GLY A 165 -5.61 -7.72 -12.77
CA GLY A 165 -5.42 -8.01 -11.35
C GLY A 165 -6.74 -8.25 -10.61
N ILE A 166 -7.79 -7.49 -10.95
CA ILE A 166 -9.14 -7.71 -10.42
C ILE A 166 -9.67 -9.05 -10.90
N ASP A 167 -9.60 -9.34 -12.21
CA ASP A 167 -10.09 -10.59 -12.78
C ASP A 167 -9.37 -11.81 -12.20
N ASN A 168 -8.05 -11.73 -12.01
CA ASN A 168 -7.26 -12.79 -11.36
C ASN A 168 -7.75 -13.05 -9.93
N THR A 169 -7.99 -11.98 -9.17
CA THR A 169 -8.51 -12.08 -7.80
C THR A 169 -9.89 -12.71 -7.76
N LEU A 170 -10.79 -12.29 -8.66
CA LEU A 170 -12.16 -12.82 -8.71
C LEU A 170 -12.18 -14.29 -9.13
N LEU A 171 -11.30 -14.70 -10.05
CA LEU A 171 -11.17 -16.09 -10.47
C LEU A 171 -10.79 -16.99 -9.28
N ILE A 172 -9.77 -16.58 -8.52
CA ILE A 172 -9.30 -17.31 -7.33
C ILE A 172 -10.32 -17.23 -6.20
N GLY A 173 -10.94 -16.06 -6.01
CA GLY A 173 -11.95 -15.81 -4.98
C GLY A 173 -13.16 -16.75 -5.04
N ARG A 174 -13.46 -17.36 -6.22
CA ARG A 174 -14.48 -18.41 -6.35
C ARG A 174 -14.21 -19.64 -5.46
N GLN A 175 -13.00 -19.82 -4.99
CA GLN A 175 -12.61 -20.89 -4.07
C GLN A 175 -12.88 -20.53 -2.59
N GLY A 176 -13.47 -19.38 -2.31
CA GLY A 176 -13.75 -18.94 -0.94
C GLY A 176 -12.51 -18.54 -0.13
N ILE A 177 -11.40 -18.16 -0.82
CA ILE A 177 -10.14 -17.84 -0.16
C ILE A 177 -10.23 -16.52 0.61
N PHE A 178 -10.88 -15.50 0.03
CA PHE A 178 -10.85 -14.14 0.59
C PHE A 178 -12.07 -13.85 1.47
N SER A 179 -11.82 -13.41 2.69
CA SER A 179 -12.85 -12.90 3.60
C SER A 179 -13.44 -11.58 3.11
N ARG A 180 -14.70 -11.33 3.48
CA ARG A 180 -15.38 -10.08 3.16
C ARG A 180 -15.29 -9.06 4.32
N PRO A 181 -15.27 -7.76 4.02
CA PRO A 181 -15.12 -7.15 2.68
C PRO A 181 -13.74 -7.43 2.07
N MET A 182 -13.66 -7.57 0.75
CA MET A 182 -12.38 -7.59 0.05
C MET A 182 -11.83 -6.16 0.00
N VAL A 183 -10.51 -6.00 0.26
CA VAL A 183 -9.85 -4.69 0.32
C VAL A 183 -8.87 -4.59 -0.84
N PHE A 184 -9.19 -3.79 -1.83
CA PHE A 184 -8.37 -3.58 -3.02
C PHE A 184 -7.50 -2.33 -2.87
N ASN A 185 -6.32 -2.34 -3.48
CA ASN A 185 -5.48 -1.16 -3.67
C ASN A 185 -5.09 -1.03 -5.15
N PHE A 186 -5.51 0.05 -5.80
CA PHE A 186 -5.19 0.32 -7.20
C PHE A 186 -3.87 1.08 -7.29
N VAL A 187 -2.88 0.46 -7.92
CA VAL A 187 -1.52 0.98 -8.03
C VAL A 187 -1.29 1.58 -9.42
N TRP A 188 -1.02 2.88 -9.48
CA TRP A 188 -0.88 3.64 -10.72
C TRP A 188 0.54 4.16 -10.95
N GLY A 189 0.98 4.16 -12.19
CA GLY A 189 2.23 4.82 -12.58
C GLY A 189 3.51 4.03 -12.34
N VAL A 190 3.40 2.75 -11.97
CA VAL A 190 4.56 1.83 -11.98
C VAL A 190 4.92 1.50 -13.43
N ALA A 191 6.22 1.47 -13.74
CA ALA A 191 6.69 1.04 -15.05
C ALA A 191 6.38 -0.45 -15.27
N GLY A 192 5.64 -0.74 -16.34
CA GLY A 192 5.07 -2.06 -16.62
C GLY A 192 3.61 -2.21 -16.19
N GLY A 193 3.12 -1.34 -15.29
CA GLY A 193 1.72 -1.22 -14.93
C GLY A 193 1.01 -0.11 -15.72
N GLN A 194 -0.20 0.17 -15.32
CA GLN A 194 -1.06 1.18 -15.97
C GLN A 194 -0.77 2.57 -15.44
N LYS A 195 -0.70 3.57 -16.33
CA LYS A 195 -0.70 4.99 -15.95
C LYS A 195 -2.10 5.39 -15.50
N PHE A 196 -2.16 6.35 -14.57
CA PHE A 196 -3.44 6.89 -14.12
C PHE A 196 -4.22 7.53 -15.27
N ARG A 197 -5.45 7.08 -15.43
CA ARG A 197 -6.46 7.65 -16.34
C ARG A 197 -7.81 7.55 -15.66
N PRO A 198 -8.60 8.64 -15.59
CA PRO A 198 -9.90 8.64 -14.93
C PRO A 198 -10.85 7.55 -15.43
N GLU A 199 -10.86 7.28 -16.75
CA GLU A 199 -11.73 6.27 -17.37
C GLU A 199 -11.35 4.85 -16.92
N ALA A 200 -10.04 4.56 -16.87
CA ALA A 200 -9.52 3.27 -16.41
C ALA A 200 -9.82 3.09 -14.92
N PHE A 201 -9.64 4.15 -14.12
CA PHE A 201 -9.97 4.12 -12.71
C PHE A 201 -11.45 3.80 -12.47
N ALA A 202 -12.34 4.52 -13.15
CA ALA A 202 -13.79 4.27 -13.05
C ALA A 202 -14.16 2.86 -13.48
N SER A 203 -13.54 2.33 -14.54
CA SER A 203 -13.76 0.96 -15.01
C SER A 203 -13.35 -0.08 -13.94
N MET A 204 -12.19 0.13 -13.29
CA MET A 204 -11.73 -0.77 -12.22
C MET A 204 -12.68 -0.73 -11.01
N VAL A 205 -13.16 0.46 -10.60
CA VAL A 205 -14.13 0.56 -9.50
C VAL A 205 -15.42 -0.18 -9.82
N HIS A 206 -15.93 -0.06 -11.05
CA HIS A 206 -17.16 -0.74 -11.47
C HIS A 206 -17.02 -2.26 -11.60
N ALA A 207 -15.79 -2.77 -11.74
CA ALA A 207 -15.52 -4.21 -11.80
C ALA A 207 -15.43 -4.88 -10.42
N LEU A 208 -15.36 -4.10 -9.34
CA LEU A 208 -15.26 -4.65 -7.99
C LEU A 208 -16.54 -5.35 -7.56
N PRO A 209 -16.43 -6.46 -6.81
CA PRO A 209 -17.59 -7.08 -6.17
C PRO A 209 -18.30 -6.12 -5.22
N GLU A 210 -19.60 -6.25 -5.14
CA GLU A 210 -20.40 -5.49 -4.20
C GLU A 210 -19.89 -5.64 -2.76
N GLY A 211 -19.85 -4.53 -2.02
CA GLY A 211 -19.34 -4.47 -0.65
C GLY A 211 -17.82 -4.50 -0.51
N SER A 212 -17.05 -4.48 -1.63
CA SER A 212 -15.61 -4.33 -1.57
C SER A 212 -15.21 -2.90 -1.21
N LEU A 213 -14.07 -2.76 -0.53
CA LEU A 213 -13.41 -1.48 -0.33
C LEU A 213 -12.27 -1.32 -1.35
N PHE A 214 -11.96 -0.09 -1.70
CA PHE A 214 -10.80 0.20 -2.53
C PHE A 214 -10.05 1.43 -2.03
N THR A 215 -8.74 1.33 -2.16
CA THR A 215 -7.76 2.39 -1.95
C THR A 215 -7.08 2.68 -3.30
N ALA A 216 -6.48 3.82 -3.46
CA ALA A 216 -5.59 4.05 -4.58
C ALA A 216 -4.29 4.70 -4.11
N CYS A 217 -3.20 4.34 -4.80
CA CYS A 217 -1.93 5.04 -4.76
C CYS A 217 -1.45 5.34 -6.18
N GLY A 218 -0.56 6.31 -6.30
CA GLY A 218 0.05 6.68 -7.58
C GLY A 218 1.52 7.05 -7.40
N ILE A 219 2.35 6.60 -8.33
CA ILE A 219 3.80 6.81 -8.25
C ILE A 219 4.18 8.19 -8.78
N GLY A 220 4.87 8.97 -7.97
CA GLY A 220 5.33 10.31 -8.31
C GLY A 220 4.18 11.28 -8.55
N LEU A 221 4.11 11.88 -9.73
CA LEU A 221 3.09 12.88 -10.06
C LEU A 221 1.65 12.31 -10.12
N GLU A 222 1.50 11.00 -10.18
CA GLU A 222 0.19 10.35 -10.24
C GLU A 222 -0.46 10.17 -8.86
N GLN A 223 0.29 10.35 -7.76
CA GLN A 223 -0.23 10.15 -6.40
C GLN A 223 -1.47 10.98 -6.12
N PHE A 224 -1.37 12.29 -6.23
CA PHE A 224 -2.49 13.18 -5.89
C PHE A 224 -3.68 13.07 -6.85
N PRO A 225 -3.51 12.95 -8.17
CA PRO A 225 -4.62 12.61 -9.08
C PRO A 225 -5.33 11.30 -8.72
N ALA A 226 -4.58 10.23 -8.44
CA ALA A 226 -5.16 8.93 -8.12
C ALA A 226 -5.95 8.95 -6.81
N ILE A 227 -5.41 9.53 -5.73
CA ILE A 227 -6.12 9.60 -4.44
C ILE A 227 -7.32 10.54 -4.50
N THR A 228 -7.26 11.61 -5.32
CA THR A 228 -8.40 12.52 -5.52
C THR A 228 -9.56 11.76 -6.16
N MET A 229 -9.30 11.01 -7.21
CA MET A 229 -10.32 10.20 -7.88
C MET A 229 -10.86 9.11 -6.96
N SER A 230 -9.98 8.44 -6.19
CA SER A 230 -10.40 7.46 -5.19
C SER A 230 -11.35 8.06 -4.17
N CYS A 231 -10.96 9.18 -3.56
CA CYS A 231 -11.77 9.86 -2.56
C CYS A 231 -13.12 10.33 -3.13
N LEU A 232 -13.12 10.87 -4.34
CA LEU A 232 -14.33 11.32 -5.06
C LEU A 232 -15.29 10.16 -5.35
N MET A 233 -14.76 8.98 -5.69
CA MET A 233 -15.59 7.80 -5.99
C MET A 233 -15.97 6.96 -4.75
N GLY A 234 -15.68 7.45 -3.53
CA GLY A 234 -16.04 6.78 -2.29
C GLY A 234 -14.99 5.82 -1.74
N GLY A 235 -13.83 5.72 -2.38
CA GLY A 235 -12.68 4.91 -1.94
C GLY A 235 -11.82 5.59 -0.89
N HIS A 236 -10.69 4.97 -0.61
CA HIS A 236 -9.70 5.35 0.40
C HIS A 236 -8.41 5.85 -0.26
N MET A 237 -7.44 6.33 0.50
CA MET A 237 -6.25 7.00 -0.01
C MET A 237 -4.97 6.39 0.54
N ARG A 238 -3.97 6.15 -0.33
CA ARG A 238 -2.61 5.83 0.07
C ARG A 238 -1.67 6.92 -0.45
N VAL A 239 -0.85 7.48 0.46
CA VAL A 239 0.18 8.48 0.21
C VAL A 239 1.45 8.12 0.96
N GLY A 240 2.58 8.69 0.59
CA GLY A 240 3.81 8.53 1.37
C GLY A 240 5.08 8.57 0.53
N LEU A 241 6.22 8.58 1.21
CA LEU A 241 7.55 8.67 0.60
C LEU A 241 7.92 7.47 -0.25
N GLU A 242 7.24 6.33 -0.06
CA GLU A 242 7.37 5.19 -0.94
C GLU A 242 6.97 5.52 -2.38
N ASP A 243 5.80 6.15 -2.52
CA ASP A 243 5.15 6.37 -3.81
C ASP A 243 5.57 7.73 -4.41
N ASN A 244 5.76 8.77 -3.58
CA ASN A 244 6.12 10.11 -4.02
C ASN A 244 6.94 10.84 -2.94
N ILE A 245 8.06 11.41 -3.32
CA ILE A 245 8.93 12.18 -2.40
C ILE A 245 8.54 13.66 -2.27
N ARG A 246 7.45 14.10 -2.92
CA ARG A 246 7.06 15.51 -3.01
C ARG A 246 5.62 15.73 -2.57
N VAL A 247 5.35 16.93 -2.10
CA VAL A 247 3.99 17.44 -1.86
C VAL A 247 3.47 18.21 -3.08
N PRO A 248 2.16 18.56 -3.15
CA PRO A 248 1.63 19.44 -4.17
C PRO A 248 2.43 20.76 -4.24
N GLY A 249 2.70 21.23 -5.46
CA GLY A 249 3.58 22.38 -5.69
C GLY A 249 5.04 22.00 -5.92
N GLY A 250 5.41 20.72 -5.75
CA GLY A 250 6.70 20.17 -6.18
C GLY A 250 7.82 20.25 -5.14
N ALA A 251 7.58 20.79 -3.95
CA ALA A 251 8.56 20.78 -2.85
C ALA A 251 8.79 19.34 -2.34
N LEU A 252 10.01 19.04 -1.88
CA LEU A 252 10.26 17.79 -1.17
C LEU A 252 9.40 17.72 0.09
N ALA A 253 8.75 16.59 0.30
CA ALA A 253 8.00 16.33 1.52
C ALA A 253 8.97 16.22 2.70
N LYS A 254 8.59 16.78 3.85
CA LYS A 254 9.35 16.68 5.12
C LYS A 254 9.21 15.30 5.78
N GLY A 255 8.34 14.45 5.23
CA GLY A 255 8.00 13.12 5.65
C GLY A 255 6.68 12.68 5.02
N SER A 256 6.33 11.41 5.19
CA SER A 256 5.03 10.89 4.75
C SER A 256 3.87 11.58 5.46
N PHE A 257 4.07 12.03 6.71
CA PHE A 257 3.05 12.75 7.49
C PHE A 257 2.56 14.03 6.78
N GLU A 258 3.43 14.77 6.09
CA GLU A 258 3.03 15.99 5.37
C GLU A 258 2.11 15.67 4.18
N GLN A 259 2.32 14.50 3.55
CA GLN A 259 1.42 14.02 2.50
C GLN A 259 0.09 13.50 3.07
N VAL A 260 0.11 12.91 4.27
CA VAL A 260 -1.13 12.56 5.01
C VAL A 260 -1.93 13.83 5.30
N GLU A 261 -1.31 14.92 5.77
CA GLU A 261 -1.99 16.21 5.96
C GLU A 261 -2.62 16.73 4.66
N CYS A 262 -1.95 16.53 3.50
CA CYS A 262 -2.53 16.87 2.20
C CYS A 262 -3.78 16.01 1.90
N ALA A 263 -3.73 14.71 2.17
CA ALA A 263 -4.86 13.80 1.98
C ALA A 263 -6.04 14.15 2.91
N VAL A 264 -5.77 14.52 4.16
CA VAL A 264 -6.79 14.99 5.11
C VAL A 264 -7.49 16.25 4.60
N ARG A 265 -6.72 17.24 4.12
CA ARG A 265 -7.31 18.45 3.52
C ARG A 265 -8.13 18.14 2.27
N LEU A 266 -7.68 17.21 1.43
CA LEU A 266 -8.45 16.75 0.26
C LEU A 266 -9.76 16.08 0.67
N ALA A 267 -9.73 15.20 1.67
CA ALA A 267 -10.93 14.56 2.20
C ALA A 267 -11.95 15.59 2.67
N ALA A 268 -11.51 16.60 3.43
CA ALA A 268 -12.36 17.67 3.94
C ALA A 268 -13.02 18.49 2.83
N LEU A 269 -12.34 18.73 1.70
CA LEU A 269 -12.93 19.41 0.53
C LEU A 269 -14.04 18.61 -0.14
N LEU A 270 -14.13 17.30 0.13
CA LEU A 270 -15.14 16.38 -0.38
C LEU A 270 -16.14 15.95 0.73
N ASP A 271 -16.23 16.71 1.82
CA ASP A 271 -17.08 16.42 2.99
C ASP A 271 -16.85 15.02 3.58
N ARG A 272 -15.59 14.53 3.53
CA ARG A 272 -15.16 13.26 4.11
C ARG A 272 -14.18 13.49 5.24
N GLU A 273 -14.17 12.56 6.21
CA GLU A 273 -13.36 12.64 7.42
C GLU A 273 -12.38 11.45 7.48
N PRO A 274 -11.14 11.63 7.95
CA PRO A 274 -10.24 10.51 8.22
C PRO A 274 -10.89 9.51 9.18
N ALA A 275 -10.77 8.22 8.84
CA ALA A 275 -11.13 7.15 9.76
C ALA A 275 -10.05 7.01 10.84
N THR A 276 -10.45 6.76 12.07
CA THR A 276 -9.54 6.29 13.12
C THR A 276 -9.09 4.84 12.79
N PRO A 277 -7.99 4.34 13.39
CA PRO A 277 -7.59 2.95 13.19
C PRO A 277 -8.69 1.94 13.56
N ASP A 278 -9.47 2.19 14.61
CA ASP A 278 -10.57 1.29 15.00
C ASP A 278 -11.72 1.33 13.98
N GLU A 279 -12.10 2.51 13.48
CA GLU A 279 -13.07 2.63 12.38
C GLU A 279 -12.57 1.96 11.10
N ALA A 280 -11.26 2.04 10.82
CA ALA A 280 -10.65 1.38 9.67
C ALA A 280 -10.70 -0.15 9.80
N ARG A 281 -10.42 -0.70 11.01
CA ARG A 281 -10.57 -2.14 11.29
C ARG A 281 -12.00 -2.61 11.07
N GLU A 282 -12.97 -1.86 11.58
CA GLU A 282 -14.39 -2.18 11.41
C GLU A 282 -14.78 -2.19 9.92
N LEU A 283 -14.40 -1.14 9.18
CA LEU A 283 -14.67 -1.04 7.74
C LEU A 283 -14.04 -2.19 6.95
N MET A 284 -12.79 -2.57 7.25
CA MET A 284 -12.06 -3.61 6.54
C MET A 284 -12.37 -5.03 7.04
N GLY A 285 -13.13 -5.18 8.12
CA GLY A 285 -13.42 -6.47 8.72
C GLY A 285 -12.18 -7.13 9.33
N ILE A 286 -11.25 -6.35 9.88
CA ILE A 286 -10.09 -6.85 10.61
C ILE A 286 -10.55 -7.19 12.03
N GLY A 287 -10.40 -8.47 12.43
CA GLY A 287 -10.70 -8.91 13.78
C GLY A 287 -9.77 -8.24 14.81
N ARG A 288 -10.32 -8.01 16.03
CA ARG A 288 -9.51 -7.57 17.19
C ARG A 288 -8.80 -8.76 17.83
#